data_29e1857cd70ddfbbf23246208d15c44b
#
_entry.id   29e1857cd70ddfbbf23246208d15c44b
#
_cell.length_a   1.000
_cell.length_b   1.000
_cell.length_c   1.000
_cell.angle_alpha   90.00
_cell.angle_beta   90.00
_cell.angle_gamma   90.00
#
_symmetry.space_group_name_H-M   'P 1'
#
loop_
_entity.id
_entity.type
_entity.pdbx_description
1 polymer ?
#
loop_
_entity_poly.entity_id
_entity_poly.type
_entity_poly.pdbx_seq_one_letter_code
_entity_poly.pdbx_strand_id
1 'polypeptide(L)'
;GMQQRTEILKMLYRDNEILIFDEPTAVLTPQEIDELMQIMRNLAAEGKSILFISHKLAEIMAVADRCTVLRKGRCIGTVNTRDTTLEELSAMMVGREVNFKVEKKDMKPGETVLEVKDMVVASKIHKNNAVRGVSFNVRRGEIVCIAGIDGNGQTELVYGLTGLEPMVSGKIRLCGKDISNASIRERSVMGMSHIPEDRHKHGLVLDYSLEDNLVLQRYFEPEFTDKAGCLLYTSPSPRDT
;
A
#
# COMPACT_ATOMS: atom_id res chain seq x y z
N GLY A 1 -1.34 10.92 -10.27
CA GLY A 1 -1.11 12.37 -10.29
C GLY A 1 -1.81 13.10 -11.42
N MET A 2 -1.44 12.91 -12.70
CA MET A 2 -2.01 13.72 -13.81
C MET A 2 -3.52 13.58 -13.99
N GLN A 3 -4.07 12.37 -13.88
CA GLN A 3 -5.53 12.15 -14.00
C GLN A 3 -6.31 12.90 -12.93
N GLN A 4 -5.84 12.89 -11.69
CA GLN A 4 -6.49 13.58 -10.58
C GLN A 4 -6.43 15.11 -10.72
N ARG A 5 -5.29 15.64 -11.17
CA ARG A 5 -5.17 17.07 -11.53
C ARG A 5 -6.15 17.47 -12.62
N THR A 6 -6.34 16.61 -13.64
CA THR A 6 -7.32 16.86 -14.72
C THR A 6 -8.74 16.89 -14.18
N GLU A 7 -9.13 15.99 -13.27
CA GLU A 7 -10.46 16.01 -12.66
C GLU A 7 -10.68 17.28 -11.80
N ILE A 8 -9.68 17.70 -11.05
CA ILE A 8 -9.74 18.95 -10.27
C ILE A 8 -9.92 20.15 -11.20
N LEU A 9 -9.14 20.23 -12.29
CA LEU A 9 -9.26 21.31 -13.29
C LEU A 9 -10.63 21.32 -13.97
N LYS A 10 -11.19 20.17 -14.32
CA LYS A 10 -12.54 20.06 -14.88
C LYS A 10 -13.61 20.60 -13.92
N MET A 11 -13.46 20.32 -12.64
CA MET A 11 -14.37 20.80 -11.61
C MET A 11 -14.27 22.33 -11.44
N LEU A 12 -13.05 22.87 -11.41
CA LEU A 12 -12.80 24.31 -11.32
C LEU A 12 -13.34 25.08 -12.55
N TYR A 13 -13.22 24.50 -13.73
CA TYR A 13 -13.71 25.11 -14.97
C TYR A 13 -15.23 25.32 -15.00
N ARG A 14 -16.00 24.51 -14.25
CA ARG A 14 -17.47 24.55 -14.25
C ARG A 14 -18.07 25.59 -13.32
N ASP A 15 -17.27 26.32 -12.57
CA ASP A 15 -17.69 27.38 -11.62
C ASP A 15 -18.85 26.98 -10.69
N ASN A 16 -18.76 25.78 -10.11
CA ASN A 16 -19.78 25.26 -9.21
C ASN A 16 -19.68 25.91 -7.82
N GLU A 17 -20.83 26.09 -7.14
CA GLU A 17 -20.91 26.63 -5.78
C GLU A 17 -20.52 25.62 -4.70
N ILE A 18 -20.78 24.32 -4.96
CA ILE A 18 -20.50 23.22 -4.02
C ILE A 18 -19.55 22.25 -4.69
N LEU A 19 -18.43 21.98 -4.05
CA LEU A 19 -17.36 21.12 -4.53
C LEU A 19 -17.26 19.91 -3.60
N ILE A 20 -17.29 18.69 -4.17
CA ILE A 20 -17.18 17.44 -3.42
C ILE A 20 -15.89 16.73 -3.84
N PHE A 21 -14.99 16.49 -2.89
CA PHE A 21 -13.75 15.77 -3.09
C PHE A 21 -13.78 14.45 -2.30
N ASP A 22 -13.64 13.33 -3.00
CA ASP A 22 -13.55 12.02 -2.38
C ASP A 22 -12.12 11.50 -2.49
N GLU A 23 -11.43 11.37 -1.34
CA GLU A 23 -10.02 10.94 -1.21
C GLU A 23 -9.07 11.62 -2.22
N PRO A 24 -9.06 12.98 -2.33
CA PRO A 24 -8.37 13.67 -3.42
C PRO A 24 -6.84 13.55 -3.36
N THR A 25 -6.28 13.09 -2.25
CA THR A 25 -4.84 13.07 -1.98
C THR A 25 -4.20 11.69 -2.10
N ALA A 26 -4.97 10.66 -2.50
CA ALA A 26 -4.52 9.26 -2.47
C ALA A 26 -3.23 8.98 -3.29
N VAL A 27 -3.02 9.71 -4.40
CA VAL A 27 -1.90 9.52 -5.33
C VAL A 27 -1.04 10.78 -5.52
N LEU A 28 -1.16 11.74 -4.60
CA LEU A 28 -0.42 13.00 -4.64
C LEU A 28 0.86 12.93 -3.79
N THR A 29 1.88 13.66 -4.23
CA THR A 29 3.08 13.90 -3.42
C THR A 29 2.77 14.85 -2.26
N PRO A 30 3.60 14.90 -1.20
CA PRO A 30 3.41 15.85 -0.10
C PRO A 30 3.27 17.30 -0.57
N GLN A 31 4.09 17.73 -1.53
CA GLN A 31 4.03 19.08 -2.09
C GLN A 31 2.70 19.33 -2.83
N GLU A 32 2.22 18.35 -3.60
CA GLU A 32 0.93 18.44 -4.30
C GLU A 32 -0.25 18.45 -3.32
N ILE A 33 -0.13 17.77 -2.19
CA ILE A 33 -1.13 17.82 -1.11
C ILE A 33 -1.21 19.22 -0.52
N ASP A 34 -0.07 19.84 -0.20
CA ASP A 34 -0.03 21.20 0.34
C ASP A 34 -0.60 22.22 -0.65
N GLU A 35 -0.29 22.08 -1.95
CA GLU A 35 -0.88 22.90 -3.02
C GLU A 35 -2.41 22.73 -3.08
N LEU A 36 -2.91 21.48 -3.03
CA LEU A 36 -4.34 21.21 -3.05
C LEU A 36 -5.05 21.80 -1.83
N MET A 37 -4.48 21.64 -0.63
CA MET A 37 -5.02 22.24 0.59
C MET A 37 -5.09 23.77 0.47
N GLN A 38 -4.09 24.40 -0.14
CA GLN A 38 -4.10 25.85 -0.37
C GLN A 38 -5.17 26.26 -1.40
N ILE A 39 -5.34 25.49 -2.47
CA ILE A 39 -6.41 25.72 -3.45
C ILE A 39 -7.79 25.64 -2.78
N MET A 40 -8.03 24.63 -1.93
CA MET A 40 -9.27 24.49 -1.20
C MET A 40 -9.55 25.68 -0.30
N ARG A 41 -8.54 26.17 0.44
CA ARG A 41 -8.68 27.39 1.26
C ARG A 41 -9.03 28.63 0.44
N ASN A 42 -8.39 28.81 -0.72
CA ASN A 42 -8.64 29.94 -1.60
C ASN A 42 -10.08 29.91 -2.14
N LEU A 43 -10.55 28.75 -2.59
CA LEU A 43 -11.92 28.54 -3.06
C LEU A 43 -12.96 28.82 -1.96
N ALA A 44 -12.68 28.37 -0.74
CA ALA A 44 -13.55 28.66 0.40
C ALA A 44 -13.56 30.18 0.72
N ALA A 45 -12.43 30.87 0.60
CA ALA A 45 -12.36 32.33 0.74
C ALA A 45 -13.11 33.10 -0.36
N GLU A 46 -13.22 32.50 -1.57
CA GLU A 46 -14.04 33.01 -2.68
C GLU A 46 -15.55 32.74 -2.50
N GLY A 47 -15.95 32.06 -1.41
CA GLY A 47 -17.34 31.77 -1.08
C GLY A 47 -17.84 30.40 -1.53
N LYS A 48 -16.99 29.54 -2.11
CA LYS A 48 -17.34 28.18 -2.48
C LYS A 48 -17.49 27.30 -1.23
N SER A 49 -18.44 26.37 -1.26
CA SER A 49 -18.62 25.38 -0.20
C SER A 49 -17.94 24.08 -0.58
N ILE A 50 -17.15 23.53 0.35
CA ILE A 50 -16.34 22.32 0.08
C ILE A 50 -16.75 21.20 1.04
N LEU A 51 -17.14 20.06 0.48
CA LEU A 51 -17.26 18.80 1.19
C LEU A 51 -16.10 17.89 0.76
N PHE A 52 -15.28 17.50 1.71
CA PHE A 52 -14.12 16.71 1.39
C PHE A 52 -14.07 15.46 2.29
N ILE A 53 -13.81 14.31 1.69
CA ILE A 53 -13.77 13.02 2.36
C ILE A 53 -12.32 12.57 2.40
N SER A 54 -11.81 12.25 3.58
CA SER A 54 -10.48 11.71 3.78
C SER A 54 -10.41 10.89 5.07
N HIS A 55 -9.53 9.91 5.09
CA HIS A 55 -9.15 9.18 6.30
C HIS A 55 -7.83 9.68 6.92
N LYS A 56 -7.19 10.67 6.27
CA LYS A 56 -5.92 11.25 6.70
C LYS A 56 -6.18 12.45 7.63
N LEU A 57 -6.12 12.20 8.92
CA LEU A 57 -6.48 13.20 9.95
C LEU A 57 -5.67 14.50 9.85
N ALA A 58 -4.39 14.43 9.47
CA ALA A 58 -3.55 15.62 9.29
C ALA A 58 -4.09 16.57 8.23
N GLU A 59 -4.64 16.03 7.13
CA GLU A 59 -5.25 16.83 6.07
C GLU A 59 -6.56 17.47 6.55
N ILE A 60 -7.38 16.73 7.29
CA ILE A 60 -8.64 17.23 7.89
C ILE A 60 -8.33 18.41 8.82
N MET A 61 -7.38 18.24 9.72
CA MET A 61 -6.97 19.28 10.67
C MET A 61 -6.37 20.52 9.97
N ALA A 62 -5.76 20.32 8.81
CA ALA A 62 -5.11 21.39 8.07
C ALA A 62 -6.09 22.32 7.33
N VAL A 63 -7.24 21.80 6.84
CA VAL A 63 -8.09 22.57 5.92
C VAL A 63 -9.56 22.66 6.33
N ALA A 64 -10.10 21.71 7.06
CA ALA A 64 -11.52 21.69 7.38
C ALA A 64 -11.87 22.58 8.57
N ASP A 65 -13.04 23.23 8.54
CA ASP A 65 -13.59 23.95 9.68
C ASP A 65 -14.30 23.00 10.65
N ARG A 66 -15.00 21.99 10.10
CA ARG A 66 -15.75 20.98 10.84
C ARG A 66 -15.46 19.59 10.29
N CYS A 67 -15.44 18.60 11.16
CA CYS A 67 -15.32 17.19 10.79
C CYS A 67 -16.50 16.40 11.32
N THR A 68 -17.20 15.69 10.43
CA THR A 68 -18.23 14.70 10.80
C THR A 68 -17.66 13.31 10.68
N VAL A 69 -17.61 12.59 11.79
CA VAL A 69 -17.05 11.24 11.82
C VAL A 69 -18.13 10.20 11.56
N LEU A 70 -17.90 9.37 10.56
CA LEU A 70 -18.73 8.21 10.21
C LEU A 70 -18.05 6.91 10.64
N ARG A 71 -18.82 6.01 11.27
CA ARG A 71 -18.36 4.68 11.62
C ARG A 71 -19.47 3.65 11.47
N LYS A 72 -19.22 2.59 10.69
CA LYS A 72 -20.22 1.54 10.39
C LYS A 72 -21.58 2.11 9.89
N GLY A 73 -21.51 3.12 9.00
CA GLY A 73 -22.68 3.76 8.42
C GLY A 73 -23.44 4.72 9.36
N ARG A 74 -22.92 5.01 10.55
CA ARG A 74 -23.54 5.91 11.52
C ARG A 74 -22.68 7.14 11.76
N CYS A 75 -23.32 8.30 11.89
CA CYS A 75 -22.68 9.51 12.38
C CYS A 75 -22.36 9.35 13.87
N ILE A 76 -21.10 9.45 14.24
CA ILE A 76 -20.61 9.36 15.62
C ILE A 76 -20.65 10.74 16.27
N GLY A 77 -20.40 11.78 15.51
CA GLY A 77 -20.44 13.16 15.96
C GLY A 77 -19.87 14.10 14.93
N THR A 78 -20.13 15.39 15.14
CA THR A 78 -19.54 16.48 14.36
C THR A 78 -18.79 17.38 15.34
N VAL A 79 -17.54 17.70 15.02
CA VAL A 79 -16.66 18.53 15.84
C VAL A 79 -16.06 19.65 14.99
N ASN A 80 -15.77 20.79 15.61
CA ASN A 80 -14.94 21.81 14.96
C ASN A 80 -13.48 21.37 15.06
N THR A 81 -12.74 21.52 13.97
CA THR A 81 -11.34 21.10 13.93
C THR A 81 -10.44 21.91 14.87
N ARG A 82 -10.84 23.14 15.21
CA ARG A 82 -10.12 24.01 16.15
C ARG A 82 -10.27 23.56 17.62
N ASP A 83 -11.31 22.80 17.93
CA ASP A 83 -11.69 22.42 19.29
C ASP A 83 -11.41 20.94 19.59
N THR A 84 -10.77 20.22 18.67
CA THR A 84 -10.49 18.77 18.78
C THR A 84 -9.03 18.46 18.51
N THR A 85 -8.62 17.22 18.80
CA THR A 85 -7.28 16.71 18.57
C THR A 85 -7.25 15.54 17.60
N LEU A 86 -6.06 15.19 17.09
CA LEU A 86 -5.87 14.00 16.24
C LEU A 86 -6.28 12.72 16.98
N GLU A 87 -5.96 12.65 18.26
CA GLU A 87 -6.26 11.53 19.14
C GLU A 87 -7.77 11.34 19.31
N GLU A 88 -8.50 12.43 19.57
CA GLU A 88 -9.96 12.41 19.71
C GLU A 88 -10.65 12.00 18.41
N LEU A 89 -10.28 12.59 17.27
CA LEU A 89 -10.82 12.20 15.96
C LEU A 89 -10.54 10.73 15.66
N SER A 90 -9.33 10.26 15.94
CA SER A 90 -8.95 8.87 15.75
C SER A 90 -9.77 7.93 16.63
N ALA A 91 -9.97 8.27 17.90
CA ALA A 91 -10.79 7.50 18.83
C ALA A 91 -12.26 7.43 18.36
N MET A 92 -12.81 8.52 17.83
CA MET A 92 -14.16 8.54 17.25
C MET A 92 -14.25 7.62 16.02
N MET A 93 -13.26 7.64 15.12
CA MET A 93 -13.22 6.82 13.90
C MET A 93 -13.09 5.32 14.22
N VAL A 94 -12.17 4.96 15.11
CA VAL A 94 -11.86 3.55 15.45
C VAL A 94 -12.82 3.00 16.51
N GLY A 95 -13.29 3.84 17.42
CA GLY A 95 -14.18 3.48 18.54
C GLY A 95 -13.48 2.96 19.78
N ARG A 96 -12.18 3.16 19.87
CA ARG A 96 -11.31 2.91 21.03
C ARG A 96 -10.17 3.91 21.02
N GLU A 97 -9.53 4.13 22.14
CA GLU A 97 -8.29 4.89 22.19
C GLU A 97 -7.24 4.26 21.29
N VAL A 98 -6.57 5.09 20.50
CA VAL A 98 -5.52 4.68 19.58
C VAL A 98 -4.19 5.20 20.11
N ASN A 99 -3.30 4.29 20.46
CA ASN A 99 -1.94 4.65 20.79
C ASN A 99 -1.13 4.76 19.49
N PHE A 100 -0.73 5.98 19.11
CA PHE A 100 0.11 6.24 17.95
C PHE A 100 1.59 5.89 18.17
N LYS A 101 1.99 5.64 19.43
CA LYS A 101 3.36 5.22 19.73
C LYS A 101 3.46 3.71 19.63
N VAL A 102 4.19 3.25 18.62
CA VAL A 102 4.59 1.84 18.54
C VAL A 102 5.76 1.61 19.50
N GLU A 103 5.53 0.81 20.53
CA GLU A 103 6.63 0.35 21.38
C GLU A 103 7.51 -0.62 20.58
N LYS A 104 8.59 -0.09 20.04
CA LYS A 104 9.58 -0.88 19.32
C LYS A 104 10.65 -1.34 20.34
N LYS A 105 10.71 -2.64 20.57
CA LYS A 105 11.85 -3.22 21.34
C LYS A 105 13.12 -3.07 20.51
N ASP A 106 14.21 -2.67 21.17
CA ASP A 106 15.52 -2.66 20.54
C ASP A 106 15.92 -4.09 20.17
N MET A 107 15.81 -4.40 18.89
CA MET A 107 16.26 -5.69 18.34
C MET A 107 17.63 -5.49 17.69
N LYS A 108 18.58 -6.35 18.05
CA LYS A 108 19.84 -6.41 17.32
C LYS A 108 19.61 -7.20 16.03
N PRO A 109 19.82 -6.61 14.86
CA PRO A 109 19.68 -7.32 13.59
C PRO A 109 20.63 -8.51 13.53
N GLY A 110 20.14 -9.66 13.08
CA GLY A 110 20.93 -10.87 12.93
C GLY A 110 21.74 -10.93 11.64
N GLU A 111 21.93 -12.12 11.11
CA GLU A 111 22.58 -12.38 9.82
C GLU A 111 21.80 -11.81 8.64
N THR A 112 22.49 -11.56 7.51
CA THR A 112 21.85 -11.14 6.27
C THR A 112 21.02 -12.28 5.69
N VAL A 113 19.71 -12.03 5.51
CA VAL A 113 18.76 -13.00 4.94
C VAL A 113 18.42 -12.70 3.48
N LEU A 114 18.45 -11.43 3.08
CA LEU A 114 18.28 -11.03 1.68
C LEU A 114 19.46 -10.12 1.30
N GLU A 115 20.13 -10.44 0.21
CA GLU A 115 21.17 -9.61 -0.40
C GLU A 115 20.79 -9.36 -1.85
N VAL A 116 20.74 -8.09 -2.22
CA VAL A 116 20.51 -7.62 -3.59
C VAL A 116 21.74 -6.84 -4.03
N LYS A 117 22.30 -7.19 -5.17
CA LYS A 117 23.52 -6.55 -5.68
C LYS A 117 23.38 -6.16 -7.13
N ASP A 118 23.60 -4.88 -7.41
CA ASP A 118 23.62 -4.26 -8.74
C ASP A 118 22.41 -4.64 -9.62
N MET A 119 21.23 -4.71 -9.01
CA MET A 119 20.02 -5.16 -9.64
C MET A 119 19.54 -4.16 -10.68
N VAL A 120 19.30 -4.64 -11.90
CA VAL A 120 18.76 -3.89 -13.03
C VAL A 120 17.50 -4.57 -13.54
N VAL A 121 16.41 -3.80 -13.65
CA VAL A 121 15.14 -4.29 -14.21
C VAL A 121 14.66 -3.32 -15.29
N ALA A 122 14.22 -3.87 -16.43
CA ALA A 122 13.70 -3.08 -17.54
C ALA A 122 12.36 -2.40 -17.18
N SER A 123 12.11 -1.24 -17.77
CA SER A 123 10.78 -0.63 -17.71
C SER A 123 9.89 -1.19 -18.82
N LYS A 124 8.61 -1.46 -18.51
CA LYS A 124 7.60 -1.83 -19.52
C LYS A 124 7.06 -0.63 -20.29
N ILE A 125 7.21 0.57 -19.71
CA ILE A 125 6.60 1.80 -20.23
C ILE A 125 7.66 2.63 -21.00
N HIS A 126 8.89 2.62 -20.53
CA HIS A 126 9.97 3.45 -21.07
C HIS A 126 11.08 2.59 -21.69
N LYS A 127 11.81 3.16 -22.65
CA LYS A 127 12.95 2.49 -23.28
C LYS A 127 14.15 2.27 -22.34
N ASN A 128 14.17 2.96 -21.19
CA ASN A 128 15.23 2.87 -20.20
C ASN A 128 14.88 1.87 -19.10
N ASN A 129 15.88 1.35 -18.40
CA ASN A 129 15.67 0.53 -17.23
C ASN A 129 14.98 1.33 -16.10
N ALA A 130 13.97 0.73 -15.47
CA ALA A 130 13.28 1.31 -14.32
C ALA A 130 14.16 1.23 -13.06
N VAL A 131 14.84 0.08 -12.86
CA VAL A 131 15.81 -0.14 -11.78
C VAL A 131 17.21 -0.16 -12.38
N ARG A 132 18.13 0.60 -11.81
CA ARG A 132 19.44 0.89 -12.41
C ARG A 132 20.58 0.62 -11.43
N GLY A 133 20.87 -0.65 -11.16
CA GLY A 133 21.99 -1.02 -10.30
C GLY A 133 21.71 -0.83 -8.80
N VAL A 134 20.53 -1.21 -8.36
CA VAL A 134 20.14 -1.09 -6.93
C VAL A 134 20.78 -2.22 -6.13
N SER A 135 21.40 -1.84 -4.99
CA SER A 135 22.03 -2.77 -4.06
C SER A 135 21.56 -2.45 -2.63
N PHE A 136 21.14 -3.49 -1.89
CA PHE A 136 20.81 -3.40 -0.48
C PHE A 136 20.80 -4.79 0.15
N ASN A 137 20.72 -4.84 1.47
CA ASN A 137 20.53 -6.08 2.20
C ASN A 137 19.44 -5.94 3.27
N VAL A 138 18.90 -7.06 3.70
CA VAL A 138 17.97 -7.16 4.83
C VAL A 138 18.48 -8.23 5.77
N ARG A 139 18.52 -7.90 7.05
CA ARG A 139 18.99 -8.81 8.11
C ARG A 139 17.81 -9.46 8.83
N ARG A 140 18.04 -10.58 9.45
CA ARG A 140 17.03 -11.26 10.27
C ARG A 140 16.52 -10.34 11.38
N GLY A 141 15.18 -10.17 11.46
CA GLY A 141 14.52 -9.29 12.42
C GLY A 141 14.59 -7.80 12.09
N GLU A 142 15.10 -7.43 10.91
CA GLU A 142 15.14 -6.05 10.44
C GLU A 142 13.91 -5.71 9.58
N ILE A 143 13.44 -4.47 9.67
CA ILE A 143 12.45 -3.90 8.75
C ILE A 143 13.16 -2.85 7.91
N VAL A 144 13.26 -3.11 6.60
CA VAL A 144 13.84 -2.17 5.63
C VAL A 144 12.70 -1.54 4.83
N CYS A 145 12.66 -0.22 4.78
CA CYS A 145 11.72 0.54 3.98
C CYS A 145 12.39 1.06 2.71
N ILE A 146 11.73 0.86 1.56
CA ILE A 146 12.13 1.46 0.29
C ILE A 146 11.16 2.61 0.02
N ALA A 147 11.66 3.84 0.15
CA ALA A 147 10.86 5.04 -0.05
C ALA A 147 11.07 5.62 -1.46
N GLY A 148 10.01 6.19 -2.03
CA GLY A 148 10.04 6.85 -3.33
C GLY A 148 8.65 7.33 -3.74
N ILE A 149 8.60 8.26 -4.68
CA ILE A 149 7.37 8.72 -5.31
C ILE A 149 6.94 7.66 -6.34
N ASP A 150 5.63 7.52 -6.54
CA ASP A 150 5.06 6.61 -7.53
C ASP A 150 5.70 6.79 -8.93
N GLY A 151 6.02 5.66 -9.58
CA GLY A 151 6.70 5.65 -10.87
C GLY A 151 8.22 5.70 -10.82
N ASN A 152 8.86 5.68 -9.65
CA ASN A 152 10.33 5.67 -9.52
C ASN A 152 10.97 4.27 -9.57
N GLY A 153 10.22 3.24 -9.96
CA GLY A 153 10.74 1.90 -10.16
C GLY A 153 10.56 0.95 -8.98
N GLN A 154 9.80 1.33 -7.94
CA GLN A 154 9.54 0.46 -6.79
C GLN A 154 8.79 -0.82 -7.20
N THR A 155 7.79 -0.69 -8.07
CA THR A 155 7.02 -1.82 -8.59
C THR A 155 7.92 -2.78 -9.36
N GLU A 156 8.76 -2.27 -10.26
CA GLU A 156 9.70 -3.08 -11.04
C GLU A 156 10.77 -3.73 -10.15
N LEU A 157 11.23 -3.02 -9.11
CA LEU A 157 12.15 -3.58 -8.11
C LEU A 157 11.51 -4.79 -7.42
N VAL A 158 10.28 -4.65 -6.93
CA VAL A 158 9.55 -5.75 -6.26
C VAL A 158 9.29 -6.90 -7.22
N TYR A 159 8.90 -6.62 -8.47
CA TYR A 159 8.67 -7.67 -9.47
C TYR A 159 9.94 -8.44 -9.82
N GLY A 160 11.07 -7.76 -9.94
CA GLY A 160 12.37 -8.43 -10.12
C GLY A 160 12.77 -9.26 -8.89
N LEU A 161 12.55 -8.76 -7.67
CA LEU A 161 12.80 -9.49 -6.44
C LEU A 161 11.97 -10.75 -6.31
N THR A 162 10.70 -10.70 -6.69
CA THR A 162 9.74 -11.80 -6.58
C THR A 162 9.79 -12.76 -7.78
N GLY A 163 10.45 -12.36 -8.87
CA GLY A 163 10.55 -13.15 -10.10
C GLY A 163 9.35 -12.99 -11.04
N LEU A 164 8.47 -12.00 -10.78
CA LEU A 164 7.37 -11.62 -11.68
C LEU A 164 7.89 -10.98 -12.97
N GLU A 165 9.05 -10.31 -12.90
CA GLU A 165 9.77 -9.77 -14.04
C GLU A 165 11.22 -10.26 -14.03
N PRO A 166 11.80 -10.58 -15.21
CA PRO A 166 13.19 -10.96 -15.28
C PRO A 166 14.10 -9.76 -15.02
N MET A 167 15.20 -10.00 -14.32
CA MET A 167 16.26 -9.02 -14.19
C MET A 167 17.07 -8.93 -15.50
N VAL A 168 17.50 -7.73 -15.85
CA VAL A 168 18.49 -7.51 -16.93
C VAL A 168 19.88 -7.93 -16.45
N SER A 169 20.23 -7.58 -15.20
CA SER A 169 21.49 -7.93 -14.57
C SER A 169 21.39 -7.79 -13.04
N GLY A 170 22.40 -8.24 -12.34
CA GLY A 170 22.52 -8.20 -10.89
C GLY A 170 22.44 -9.58 -10.25
N LYS A 171 22.45 -9.61 -8.92
CA LYS A 171 22.35 -10.85 -8.14
C LYS A 171 21.41 -10.68 -6.95
N ILE A 172 20.65 -11.74 -6.68
CA ILE A 172 19.80 -11.82 -5.49
C ILE A 172 20.18 -13.10 -4.74
N ARG A 173 20.44 -12.98 -3.44
CA ARG A 173 20.63 -14.12 -2.55
C ARG A 173 19.61 -14.10 -1.43
N LEU A 174 19.03 -15.26 -1.16
CA LEU A 174 18.11 -15.49 -0.05
C LEU A 174 18.71 -16.54 0.88
N CYS A 175 18.97 -16.19 2.13
CA CYS A 175 19.63 -17.04 3.12
C CYS A 175 20.94 -17.65 2.57
N GLY A 176 21.75 -16.84 1.88
CA GLY A 176 23.02 -17.25 1.26
C GLY A 176 22.92 -18.00 -0.07
N LYS A 177 21.73 -18.45 -0.48
CA LYS A 177 21.49 -19.14 -1.77
C LYS A 177 21.23 -18.13 -2.88
N ASP A 178 21.86 -18.31 -4.04
CA ASP A 178 21.60 -17.49 -5.23
C ASP A 178 20.21 -17.86 -5.82
N ILE A 179 19.32 -16.86 -5.91
CA ILE A 179 17.96 -16.99 -6.44
C ILE A 179 17.73 -16.10 -7.66
N SER A 180 18.80 -15.56 -8.26
CA SER A 180 18.71 -14.59 -9.36
C SER A 180 17.85 -15.09 -10.52
N ASN A 181 17.95 -16.39 -10.85
CA ASN A 181 17.20 -17.05 -11.93
C ASN A 181 16.12 -18.04 -11.39
N ALA A 182 15.87 -18.05 -10.08
CA ALA A 182 14.86 -18.93 -9.50
C ALA A 182 13.46 -18.52 -9.93
N SER A 183 12.59 -19.50 -10.17
CA SER A 183 11.17 -19.29 -10.45
C SER A 183 10.44 -18.69 -9.24
N ILE A 184 9.24 -18.14 -9.46
CA ILE A 184 8.37 -17.60 -8.39
C ILE A 184 8.12 -18.69 -7.33
N ARG A 185 7.82 -19.93 -7.77
CA ARG A 185 7.59 -21.07 -6.87
C ARG A 185 8.82 -21.39 -6.02
N GLU A 186 10.00 -21.46 -6.62
CA GLU A 186 11.24 -21.74 -5.87
C GLU A 186 11.51 -20.65 -4.83
N ARG A 187 11.31 -19.37 -5.17
CA ARG A 187 11.44 -18.24 -4.22
C ARG A 187 10.45 -18.37 -3.06
N SER A 188 9.20 -18.72 -3.36
CA SER A 188 8.15 -18.94 -2.36
C SER A 188 8.50 -20.10 -1.42
N VAL A 189 8.92 -21.25 -1.96
CA VAL A 189 9.34 -22.43 -1.17
C VAL A 189 10.56 -22.12 -0.29
N MET A 190 11.45 -21.23 -0.74
CA MET A 190 12.59 -20.76 0.06
C MET A 190 12.21 -19.73 1.13
N GLY A 191 10.92 -19.36 1.25
CA GLY A 191 10.40 -18.52 2.32
C GLY A 191 10.20 -17.04 1.93
N MET A 192 10.22 -16.70 0.64
CA MET A 192 9.88 -15.36 0.18
C MET A 192 8.37 -15.23 -0.03
N SER A 193 7.74 -14.25 0.60
CA SER A 193 6.32 -13.93 0.39
C SER A 193 6.16 -12.50 -0.13
N HIS A 194 5.13 -12.24 -0.91
CA HIS A 194 4.85 -10.95 -1.50
C HIS A 194 3.37 -10.59 -1.34
N ILE A 195 3.10 -9.42 -0.81
CA ILE A 195 1.76 -8.80 -0.79
C ILE A 195 1.76 -7.71 -1.86
N PRO A 196 1.04 -7.89 -2.98
CA PRO A 196 1.04 -6.91 -4.06
C PRO A 196 0.29 -5.64 -3.69
N GLU A 197 0.68 -4.52 -4.32
CA GLU A 197 0.02 -3.23 -4.21
C GLU A 197 -1.44 -3.32 -4.67
N ASP A 198 -1.66 -3.81 -5.89
CA ASP A 198 -3.00 -4.09 -6.40
C ASP A 198 -3.42 -5.53 -6.08
N ARG A 199 -4.21 -5.65 -5.02
CA ARG A 199 -4.71 -6.95 -4.51
C ARG A 199 -5.69 -7.61 -5.47
N HIS A 200 -6.48 -6.84 -6.21
CA HIS A 200 -7.48 -7.35 -7.14
C HIS A 200 -6.85 -7.89 -8.42
N LYS A 201 -5.77 -7.27 -8.86
CA LYS A 201 -5.08 -7.64 -10.11
C LYS A 201 -4.04 -8.75 -9.91
N HIS A 202 -3.35 -8.76 -8.76
CA HIS A 202 -2.16 -9.58 -8.54
C HIS A 202 -2.19 -10.42 -7.27
N GLY A 203 -3.15 -10.19 -6.37
CA GLY A 203 -3.16 -10.83 -5.06
C GLY A 203 -4.23 -11.88 -4.86
N LEU A 204 -5.41 -11.69 -5.46
CA LEU A 204 -6.58 -12.53 -5.25
C LEU A 204 -7.17 -12.98 -6.57
N VAL A 205 -7.76 -14.16 -6.60
CA VAL A 205 -8.70 -14.59 -7.63
C VAL A 205 -10.10 -14.31 -7.10
N LEU A 206 -10.75 -13.27 -7.63
CA LEU A 206 -12.00 -12.72 -7.05
C LEU A 206 -13.18 -13.71 -7.07
N ASP A 207 -13.19 -14.62 -8.03
CA ASP A 207 -14.22 -15.66 -8.16
C ASP A 207 -13.99 -16.87 -7.23
N TYR A 208 -12.85 -16.92 -6.53
CA TYR A 208 -12.51 -17.98 -5.60
C TYR A 208 -12.98 -17.64 -4.19
N SER A 209 -13.24 -18.68 -3.39
CA SER A 209 -13.50 -18.52 -1.97
C SER A 209 -12.29 -17.93 -1.23
N LEU A 210 -12.49 -17.44 -0.01
CA LEU A 210 -11.37 -17.01 0.83
C LEU A 210 -10.42 -18.17 1.15
N GLU A 211 -10.97 -19.39 1.33
CA GLU A 211 -10.21 -20.61 1.59
C GLU A 211 -9.29 -20.94 0.42
N ASP A 212 -9.81 -20.96 -0.81
CA ASP A 212 -9.03 -21.18 -2.02
C ASP A 212 -7.93 -20.14 -2.20
N ASN A 213 -8.24 -18.88 -1.94
CA ASN A 213 -7.26 -17.79 -2.00
C ASN A 213 -6.15 -17.92 -0.96
N LEU A 214 -6.44 -18.43 0.24
CA LEU A 214 -5.43 -18.65 1.29
C LEU A 214 -4.41 -19.72 0.87
N VAL A 215 -4.84 -20.77 0.18
CA VAL A 215 -3.96 -21.86 -0.24
C VAL A 215 -3.37 -21.66 -1.64
N LEU A 216 -3.79 -20.63 -2.37
CA LEU A 216 -3.43 -20.40 -3.78
C LEU A 216 -1.94 -20.48 -4.09
N GLN A 217 -1.08 -19.99 -3.20
CA GLN A 217 0.37 -20.03 -3.39
C GLN A 217 1.03 -21.32 -2.93
N ARG A 218 0.29 -22.18 -2.22
CA ARG A 218 0.77 -23.42 -1.59
C ARG A 218 -0.01 -24.66 -2.01
N TYR A 219 -0.96 -24.54 -2.92
CA TYR A 219 -1.86 -25.63 -3.35
C TYR A 219 -1.13 -26.92 -3.74
N PHE A 220 0.12 -26.82 -4.19
CA PHE A 220 0.93 -27.97 -4.63
C PHE A 220 1.59 -28.72 -3.47
N GLU A 221 1.48 -28.26 -2.24
CA GLU A 221 2.03 -28.92 -1.08
C GLU A 221 1.14 -30.11 -0.67
N PRO A 222 1.74 -31.23 -0.21
CA PRO A 222 0.97 -32.44 0.14
C PRO A 222 -0.08 -32.24 1.24
N GLU A 223 0.01 -31.13 1.99
CA GLU A 223 -0.95 -30.74 3.02
C GLU A 223 -2.27 -30.23 2.41
N PHE A 224 -2.22 -29.70 1.19
CA PHE A 224 -3.36 -29.08 0.51
C PHE A 224 -3.87 -29.84 -0.69
N THR A 225 -3.11 -30.80 -1.23
CA THR A 225 -3.50 -31.61 -2.40
C THR A 225 -3.25 -33.10 -2.18
N ASP A 226 -4.16 -33.91 -2.72
CA ASP A 226 -3.96 -35.35 -2.80
C ASP A 226 -2.96 -35.71 -3.92
N LYS A 227 -2.68 -37.01 -4.06
CA LYS A 227 -1.80 -37.56 -5.11
C LYS A 227 -2.34 -37.34 -6.53
N ALA A 228 -3.62 -37.04 -6.68
CA ALA A 228 -4.28 -36.76 -7.96
C ALA A 228 -4.31 -35.27 -8.28
N GLY A 229 -3.77 -34.40 -7.39
CA GLY A 229 -3.75 -32.94 -7.55
C GLY A 229 -5.07 -32.25 -7.16
N CYS A 230 -5.98 -32.95 -6.50
CA CYS A 230 -7.23 -32.38 -5.99
C CYS A 230 -6.97 -31.68 -4.66
N LEU A 231 -7.50 -30.46 -4.48
CA LEU A 231 -7.42 -29.73 -3.21
C LEU A 231 -8.12 -30.51 -2.10
N LEU A 232 -7.43 -30.72 -1.00
CA LEU A 232 -8.00 -31.31 0.21
C LEU A 232 -8.70 -30.21 1.00
N TYR A 233 -10.03 -30.18 0.94
CA TYR A 233 -10.90 -29.26 1.69
C TYR A 233 -10.97 -29.61 3.20
N THR A 234 -9.86 -29.86 3.83
CA THR A 234 -9.77 -30.24 5.25
C THR A 234 -8.97 -29.25 6.08
N SER A 235 -8.74 -28.05 5.59
CA SER A 235 -8.24 -26.99 6.45
C SER A 235 -9.34 -26.62 7.46
N PRO A 236 -9.10 -26.73 8.78
CA PRO A 236 -10.10 -26.30 9.75
C PRO A 236 -10.45 -24.84 9.49
N SER A 237 -11.72 -24.59 9.25
CA SER A 237 -12.24 -23.24 9.13
C SER A 237 -11.89 -22.47 10.42
N PRO A 238 -11.50 -21.18 10.35
CA PRO A 238 -11.36 -20.33 11.53
C PRO A 238 -12.63 -20.24 12.39
N ARG A 239 -13.75 -20.86 11.94
CA ARG A 239 -15.01 -20.95 12.67
C ARG A 239 -15.13 -22.25 13.50
N ASP A 240 -14.19 -23.18 13.34
CA ASP A 240 -14.22 -24.49 14.01
C ASP A 240 -13.30 -24.53 15.24
N THR A 241 -12.76 -23.36 15.67
CA THR A 241 -11.98 -23.17 16.91
C THR A 241 -12.67 -22.22 17.88
#